data_d95afea0986bf3dca53765f69b01537e
#
_entry.id   d95afea0986bf3dca53765f69b01537e
#
_cell.length_a   1.000
_cell.length_b   1.000
_cell.length_c   1.000
_cell.angle_alpha   90.00
_cell.angle_beta   90.00
_cell.angle_gamma   90.00
#
_symmetry.space_group_name_H-M   'P 1'
#
loop_
_entity.id
_entity.type
_entity.pdbx_description
1 polymer ?
#
loop_
_entity_poly.entity_id
_entity_poly.type
_entity_poly.pdbx_seq_one_letter_code
_entity_poly.pdbx_strand_id
1 'polypeptide(L)'
;MDLKQELATKGYAIVPNVISTEQVEIAKKLFREWQATIPDHDNVHAKVDPHGIYKYHHAGHTKHAWYLRTLPAVQAVYKKLWDCDKLITSFDGCCYIPKSLTKKDNCWTHTDQAPSSKGVKCYQGFIALTANKERTLVVYEGSHTLHERYFADRGNTSNKNWCKIDPAFLDTIKDTKRALDVPAGSLVLWESRTFHQNHYGKPNSEERMIQYICMLPDNHPKNTESMKRKRVKYFNDRRTTSHWPCPINVNGEQPQTYGDKSRLIDYSKVVKYDFPDVQMQEAIMKLL
;
A
#
# COMPACT_ATOMS: atom_id res chain seq x y z
N MET A 1 2.08 -23.10 8.10
CA MET A 1 2.16 -23.09 6.60
C MET A 1 3.30 -22.18 6.22
N ASP A 2 4.09 -22.51 5.21
CA ASP A 2 5.12 -21.58 4.72
C ASP A 2 4.48 -20.38 4.04
N LEU A 3 5.13 -19.21 4.14
CA LEU A 3 4.62 -17.95 3.59
C LEU A 3 4.23 -18.05 2.10
N LYS A 4 5.09 -18.69 1.28
CA LYS A 4 4.82 -18.85 -0.15
C LYS A 4 3.61 -19.75 -0.40
N GLN A 5 3.47 -20.81 0.38
CA GLN A 5 2.32 -21.71 0.28
C GLN A 5 1.03 -21.02 0.72
N GLU A 6 1.07 -20.19 1.77
CA GLU A 6 -0.09 -19.43 2.22
C GLU A 6 -0.56 -18.43 1.14
N LEU A 7 0.36 -17.67 0.57
CA LEU A 7 0.07 -16.75 -0.54
C LEU A 7 -0.48 -17.49 -1.77
N ALA A 8 0.11 -18.64 -2.13
CA ALA A 8 -0.34 -19.43 -3.28
C ALA A 8 -1.74 -20.03 -3.07
N THR A 9 -2.12 -20.33 -1.84
CA THR A 9 -3.43 -20.95 -1.52
C THR A 9 -4.50 -19.90 -1.29
N LYS A 10 -4.19 -18.89 -0.46
CA LYS A 10 -5.18 -17.90 0.00
C LYS A 10 -5.17 -16.61 -0.83
N GLY A 11 -4.05 -16.28 -1.48
CA GLY A 11 -3.81 -14.99 -2.13
C GLY A 11 -3.35 -13.89 -1.19
N TYR A 12 -3.26 -14.16 0.12
CA TYR A 12 -2.76 -13.24 1.15
C TYR A 12 -2.10 -14.01 2.29
N ALA A 13 -1.28 -13.30 3.07
CA ALA A 13 -0.68 -13.82 4.30
C ALA A 13 -0.52 -12.69 5.34
N ILE A 14 -0.57 -13.06 6.62
CA ILE A 14 -0.25 -12.17 7.74
C ILE A 14 0.99 -12.71 8.43
N VAL A 15 2.07 -11.93 8.40
CA VAL A 15 3.32 -12.27 9.11
C VAL A 15 3.34 -11.46 10.40
N PRO A 16 3.06 -12.08 11.56
CA PRO A 16 2.97 -11.37 12.84
C PRO A 16 4.37 -10.99 13.35
N ASN A 17 4.41 -9.95 14.17
CA ASN A 17 5.62 -9.53 14.90
C ASN A 17 6.86 -9.30 14.02
N VAL A 18 6.66 -8.77 12.80
CA VAL A 18 7.78 -8.42 11.91
C VAL A 18 8.58 -7.25 12.48
N ILE A 19 7.90 -6.32 13.14
CA ILE A 19 8.53 -5.23 13.88
C ILE A 19 8.14 -5.28 15.35
N SER A 20 9.07 -4.89 16.23
CA SER A 20 8.86 -4.88 17.68
C SER A 20 7.86 -3.79 18.10
N THR A 21 7.32 -3.92 19.34
CA THR A 21 6.46 -2.88 19.92
C THR A 21 7.15 -1.52 19.96
N GLU A 22 8.44 -1.48 20.30
CA GLU A 22 9.23 -0.25 20.29
C GLU A 22 9.31 0.37 18.88
N GLN A 23 9.56 -0.45 17.87
CA GLN A 23 9.59 0.00 16.47
C GLN A 23 8.22 0.50 15.99
N VAL A 24 7.14 -0.13 16.45
CA VAL A 24 5.77 0.36 16.21
C VAL A 24 5.59 1.75 16.79
N GLU A 25 5.99 1.99 18.06
CA GLU A 25 5.80 3.30 18.70
C GLU A 25 6.68 4.38 18.05
N ILE A 26 7.92 4.05 17.66
CA ILE A 26 8.76 4.98 16.87
C ILE A 26 8.05 5.36 15.56
N ALA A 27 7.57 4.37 14.80
CA ALA A 27 6.90 4.61 13.53
C ALA A 27 5.61 5.43 13.71
N LYS A 28 4.80 5.15 14.73
CA LYS A 28 3.60 5.93 15.06
C LYS A 28 3.93 7.39 15.38
N LYS A 29 4.97 7.62 16.19
CA LYS A 29 5.44 8.98 16.51
C LYS A 29 5.80 9.74 15.23
N LEU A 30 6.64 9.15 14.38
CA LEU A 30 7.04 9.75 13.11
C LEU A 30 5.85 9.97 12.16
N PHE A 31 4.86 9.07 12.16
CA PHE A 31 3.62 9.22 11.40
C PHE A 31 2.82 10.43 11.89
N ARG A 32 2.63 10.57 13.22
CA ARG A 32 1.92 11.69 13.84
C ARG A 32 2.60 13.03 13.60
N GLU A 33 3.93 13.07 13.67
CA GLU A 33 4.71 14.26 13.34
C GLU A 33 4.43 14.72 11.90
N TRP A 34 4.40 13.79 10.94
CA TRP A 34 4.04 14.11 9.56
C TRP A 34 2.58 14.52 9.42
N GLN A 35 1.67 13.79 10.03
CA GLN A 35 0.24 14.07 9.97
C GLN A 35 -0.09 15.48 10.47
N ALA A 36 0.57 15.94 11.55
CA ALA A 36 0.41 17.27 12.10
C ALA A 36 0.83 18.39 11.13
N THR A 37 1.62 18.08 10.09
CA THR A 37 2.00 19.06 9.05
C THR A 37 0.93 19.23 7.97
N ILE A 38 -0.09 18.38 7.94
CA ILE A 38 -1.15 18.41 6.93
C ILE A 38 -2.24 19.37 7.42
N PRO A 39 -2.54 20.45 6.69
CA PRO A 39 -3.64 21.35 7.07
C PRO A 39 -4.97 20.59 7.16
N ASP A 40 -5.70 20.82 8.24
CA ASP A 40 -7.03 20.21 8.47
C ASP A 40 -7.04 18.69 8.36
N HIS A 41 -5.97 18.04 8.90
CA HIS A 41 -5.78 16.60 8.77
C HIS A 41 -6.93 15.75 9.33
N ASP A 42 -7.72 16.27 10.26
CA ASP A 42 -8.89 15.58 10.82
C ASP A 42 -10.03 15.44 9.80
N ASN A 43 -10.11 16.36 8.82
CA ASN A 43 -11.13 16.36 7.77
C ASN A 43 -10.58 15.95 6.39
N VAL A 44 -9.33 15.51 6.30
CA VAL A 44 -8.70 15.17 5.03
C VAL A 44 -9.47 14.11 4.23
N HIS A 45 -10.14 13.17 4.91
CA HIS A 45 -11.00 12.17 4.29
C HIS A 45 -12.15 12.76 3.48
N ALA A 46 -12.68 13.91 3.87
CA ALA A 46 -13.74 14.57 3.12
C ALA A 46 -13.25 15.25 1.84
N LYS A 47 -11.97 15.68 1.83
CA LYS A 47 -11.41 16.52 0.77
C LYS A 47 -10.53 15.77 -0.22
N VAL A 48 -9.56 15.00 0.28
CA VAL A 48 -8.48 14.48 -0.57
C VAL A 48 -8.29 12.96 -0.51
N ASP A 49 -8.95 12.29 0.42
CA ASP A 49 -8.72 10.88 0.69
C ASP A 49 -10.03 10.09 0.85
N PRO A 50 -10.58 9.55 -0.24
CA PRO A 50 -11.88 8.88 -0.20
C PRO A 50 -11.88 7.51 0.50
N HIS A 51 -10.69 6.87 0.69
CA HIS A 51 -10.58 5.50 1.20
C HIS A 51 -9.59 5.37 2.36
N GLY A 52 -9.21 6.48 3.00
CA GLY A 52 -8.18 6.51 4.03
C GLY A 52 -6.76 6.39 3.49
N ILE A 53 -6.57 6.45 2.17
CA ILE A 53 -5.26 6.22 1.51
C ILE A 53 -4.60 7.56 1.21
N TYR A 54 -3.58 7.90 1.99
CA TYR A 54 -2.78 9.10 1.77
C TYR A 54 -1.75 8.88 0.67
N LYS A 55 -1.88 9.59 -0.42
CA LYS A 55 -0.95 9.57 -1.57
C LYS A 55 -0.43 10.96 -1.97
N TYR A 56 -0.89 11.99 -1.27
CA TYR A 56 -0.46 13.38 -1.42
C TYR A 56 0.46 13.79 -0.27
N HIS A 57 0.88 15.06 -0.22
CA HIS A 57 1.70 15.60 0.86
C HIS A 57 3.01 14.82 1.07
N HIS A 58 3.64 14.38 -0.03
CA HIS A 58 4.85 13.56 0.01
C HIS A 58 4.74 12.28 0.85
N ALA A 59 3.54 11.70 0.96
CA ALA A 59 3.27 10.54 1.80
C ALA A 59 4.23 9.36 1.58
N GLY A 60 4.72 9.17 0.36
CA GLY A 60 5.70 8.13 0.02
C GLY A 60 7.12 8.39 0.56
N HIS A 61 7.40 9.59 1.08
CA HIS A 61 8.75 10.00 1.50
C HIS A 61 8.80 10.61 2.90
N THR A 62 7.90 10.18 3.76
CA THR A 62 7.90 10.55 5.17
C THR A 62 8.99 9.80 5.94
N LYS A 63 9.36 10.31 7.13
CA LYS A 63 10.33 9.65 8.00
C LYS A 63 9.88 8.25 8.39
N HIS A 64 8.60 8.06 8.75
CA HIS A 64 8.06 6.74 9.11
C HIS A 64 8.09 5.77 7.93
N ALA A 65 7.79 6.23 6.71
CA ALA A 65 7.80 5.38 5.53
C ALA A 65 9.19 4.82 5.24
N TRP A 66 10.23 5.66 5.30
CA TRP A 66 11.60 5.20 5.09
C TRP A 66 12.13 4.40 6.27
N TYR A 67 11.82 4.80 7.52
CA TYR A 67 12.14 4.00 8.69
C TYR A 67 11.67 2.54 8.52
N LEU A 68 10.40 2.33 8.15
CA LEU A 68 9.84 0.99 8.01
C LEU A 68 10.43 0.21 6.82
N ARG A 69 10.64 0.86 5.66
CA ARG A 69 11.21 0.21 4.47
C ARG A 69 12.65 -0.23 4.67
N THR A 70 13.41 0.49 5.48
CA THR A 70 14.83 0.19 5.74
C THR A 70 15.05 -0.82 6.86
N LEU A 71 14.01 -1.19 7.63
CA LEU A 71 14.13 -2.21 8.67
C LEU A 71 14.53 -3.57 8.08
N PRO A 72 15.62 -4.18 8.56
CA PRO A 72 16.10 -5.48 8.05
C PRO A 72 15.04 -6.58 8.14
N ALA A 73 14.23 -6.59 9.21
CA ALA A 73 13.19 -7.59 9.42
C ALA A 73 12.08 -7.50 8.34
N VAL A 74 11.70 -6.30 7.93
CA VAL A 74 10.72 -6.08 6.84
C VAL A 74 11.29 -6.58 5.51
N GLN A 75 12.54 -6.19 5.20
CA GLN A 75 13.22 -6.64 3.98
C GLN A 75 13.42 -8.15 3.94
N ALA A 76 13.72 -8.79 5.09
CA ALA A 76 13.92 -10.23 5.19
C ALA A 76 12.68 -11.02 4.73
N VAL A 77 11.47 -10.54 5.02
CA VAL A 77 10.23 -11.18 4.54
C VAL A 77 10.17 -11.16 3.01
N TYR A 78 10.44 -10.01 2.38
CA TYR A 78 10.44 -9.90 0.92
C TYR A 78 11.59 -10.64 0.26
N LYS A 79 12.79 -10.66 0.89
CA LYS A 79 13.93 -11.47 0.40
C LYS A 79 13.59 -12.95 0.37
N LYS A 80 12.99 -13.46 1.46
CA LYS A 80 12.52 -14.85 1.53
C LYS A 80 11.41 -15.12 0.51
N LEU A 81 10.49 -14.19 0.34
CA LEU A 81 9.37 -14.32 -0.60
C LEU A 81 9.85 -14.44 -2.05
N TRP A 82 10.78 -13.57 -2.45
CA TRP A 82 11.32 -13.52 -3.81
C TRP A 82 12.56 -14.39 -4.05
N ASP A 83 13.09 -15.00 -3.00
CA ASP A 83 14.36 -15.72 -3.05
C ASP A 83 15.50 -14.87 -3.65
N CYS A 84 15.63 -13.64 -3.14
CA CYS A 84 16.50 -12.61 -3.67
C CYS A 84 17.01 -11.67 -2.58
N ASP A 85 18.34 -11.44 -2.53
CA ASP A 85 18.96 -10.59 -1.51
C ASP A 85 18.89 -9.09 -1.81
N LYS A 86 18.75 -8.71 -3.08
CA LYS A 86 18.69 -7.31 -3.50
C LYS A 86 17.28 -6.95 -3.92
N LEU A 87 16.72 -5.95 -3.25
CA LEU A 87 15.36 -5.49 -3.45
C LEU A 87 15.33 -4.04 -3.90
N ILE A 88 14.29 -3.70 -4.64
CA ILE A 88 13.86 -2.33 -4.92
C ILE A 88 12.48 -2.09 -4.31
N THR A 89 12.19 -0.85 -3.90
CA THR A 89 10.92 -0.52 -3.24
C THR A 89 10.09 0.49 -4.02
N SER A 90 8.77 0.43 -3.84
CA SER A 90 7.86 1.51 -4.23
C SER A 90 7.93 2.67 -3.22
N PHE A 91 7.48 3.85 -3.65
CA PHE A 91 7.27 5.01 -2.78
C PHE A 91 5.78 5.20 -2.53
N ASP A 92 5.14 4.10 -2.15
CA ASP A 92 3.73 4.08 -1.87
C ASP A 92 3.38 4.89 -0.61
N GLY A 93 2.12 5.33 -0.52
CA GLY A 93 1.66 6.12 0.61
C GLY A 93 1.35 5.28 1.85
N CYS A 94 0.42 5.77 2.63
CA CYS A 94 -0.03 5.12 3.86
C CYS A 94 -1.55 5.14 3.95
N CYS A 95 -2.13 4.50 4.97
CA CYS A 95 -3.56 4.62 5.25
C CYS A 95 -3.77 5.05 6.70
N TYR A 96 -4.67 6.00 6.87
CA TYR A 96 -5.13 6.44 8.17
C TYR A 96 -6.64 6.59 8.18
N ILE A 97 -7.29 5.97 9.17
CA ILE A 97 -8.73 6.09 9.40
C ILE A 97 -8.93 6.42 10.89
N PRO A 98 -9.38 7.64 11.23
CA PRO A 98 -9.56 8.04 12.62
C PRO A 98 -10.77 7.35 13.27
N LYS A 99 -10.76 7.20 14.59
CA LYS A 99 -11.91 6.66 15.35
C LYS A 99 -13.20 7.45 15.08
N SER A 100 -13.09 8.76 14.90
CA SER A 100 -14.22 9.66 14.67
C SER A 100 -14.90 9.50 13.31
N LEU A 101 -14.27 8.75 12.36
CA LEU A 101 -14.87 8.60 11.04
C LEU A 101 -16.16 7.77 11.10
N THR A 102 -17.24 8.35 10.59
CA THR A 102 -18.57 7.71 10.52
C THR A 102 -18.97 7.30 9.11
N LYS A 103 -18.04 7.43 8.15
CA LYS A 103 -18.30 7.08 6.74
C LYS A 103 -18.67 5.61 6.62
N LYS A 104 -19.74 5.34 5.88
CA LYS A 104 -20.17 3.98 5.58
C LYS A 104 -19.33 3.35 4.47
N ASP A 105 -19.13 2.06 4.57
CA ASP A 105 -18.51 1.29 3.50
C ASP A 105 -19.39 1.24 2.26
N ASN A 106 -18.73 1.25 1.12
CA ASN A 106 -19.29 0.91 -0.17
C ASN A 106 -18.45 -0.20 -0.81
N CYS A 107 -19.02 -0.92 -1.75
CA CYS A 107 -18.28 -1.93 -2.51
C CYS A 107 -17.43 -1.24 -3.58
N TRP A 108 -16.11 -1.27 -3.37
CA TRP A 108 -15.11 -0.83 -4.34
C TRP A 108 -14.01 -1.88 -4.52
N THR A 109 -14.35 -3.14 -4.20
CA THR A 109 -13.44 -4.28 -4.37
C THR A 109 -12.87 -4.29 -5.79
N HIS A 110 -11.56 -4.43 -5.86
CA HIS A 110 -10.78 -4.35 -7.09
C HIS A 110 -9.62 -5.35 -7.06
N THR A 111 -8.97 -5.48 -8.18
CA THR A 111 -7.65 -6.07 -8.32
C THR A 111 -6.68 -5.03 -8.84
N ASP A 112 -5.42 -5.13 -8.47
CA ASP A 112 -4.38 -4.19 -8.88
C ASP A 112 -3.51 -4.69 -10.03
N GLN A 113 -3.83 -5.87 -10.56
CA GLN A 113 -3.17 -6.41 -11.74
C GLN A 113 -4.08 -6.30 -12.97
N ALA A 114 -3.49 -5.89 -14.09
CA ALA A 114 -4.22 -5.73 -15.36
C ALA A 114 -4.83 -7.06 -15.84
N PRO A 115 -6.06 -7.04 -16.41
CA PRO A 115 -6.71 -8.21 -16.99
C PRO A 115 -5.86 -9.00 -18.00
N SER A 116 -5.09 -8.29 -18.82
CA SER A 116 -4.19 -8.90 -19.81
C SER A 116 -2.94 -9.56 -19.21
N SER A 117 -2.64 -9.31 -17.94
CA SER A 117 -1.41 -9.78 -17.28
C SER A 117 -1.64 -11.10 -16.55
N LYS A 118 -0.86 -12.13 -16.91
CA LYS A 118 -0.99 -13.48 -16.37
C LYS A 118 0.04 -13.75 -15.28
N GLY A 119 -0.32 -14.65 -14.36
CA GLY A 119 0.54 -15.11 -13.27
C GLY A 119 0.88 -14.02 -12.26
N VAL A 120 1.66 -14.36 -11.24
CA VAL A 120 2.09 -13.44 -10.18
C VAL A 120 3.01 -12.37 -10.74
N LYS A 121 2.74 -11.10 -10.45
CA LYS A 121 3.58 -9.97 -10.83
C LYS A 121 4.12 -9.23 -9.62
N CYS A 122 3.36 -9.18 -8.52
CA CYS A 122 3.69 -8.37 -7.37
C CYS A 122 2.98 -8.93 -6.13
N TYR A 123 3.65 -8.84 -5.00
CA TYR A 123 3.03 -8.95 -3.69
C TYR A 123 3.05 -7.58 -3.04
N GLN A 124 1.87 -7.01 -2.90
CA GLN A 124 1.68 -5.78 -2.15
C GLN A 124 1.72 -6.08 -0.66
N GLY A 125 1.98 -5.09 0.15
CA GLY A 125 1.92 -5.27 1.59
C GLY A 125 1.72 -3.96 2.35
N PHE A 126 1.47 -4.10 3.65
CA PHE A 126 1.53 -3.01 4.61
C PHE A 126 2.01 -3.48 5.97
N ILE A 127 2.70 -2.59 6.68
CA ILE A 127 2.97 -2.75 8.11
C ILE A 127 1.83 -2.09 8.90
N ALA A 128 1.22 -2.85 9.81
CA ALA A 128 0.20 -2.36 10.71
C ALA A 128 0.84 -1.68 11.94
N LEU A 129 0.56 -0.39 12.13
CA LEU A 129 1.00 0.38 13.29
C LEU A 129 -0.04 0.37 14.42
N THR A 130 -1.27 0.03 14.10
CA THR A 130 -2.36 -0.23 15.05
C THR A 130 -2.94 -1.62 14.78
N ALA A 131 -3.61 -2.22 15.75
CA ALA A 131 -4.42 -3.41 15.46
C ALA A 131 -5.55 -3.03 14.51
N ASN A 132 -5.80 -3.86 13.48
CA ASN A 132 -6.85 -3.65 12.51
C ASN A 132 -7.83 -4.83 12.59
N LYS A 133 -9.10 -4.56 12.92
CA LYS A 133 -10.17 -5.56 13.05
C LYS A 133 -11.39 -5.18 12.22
N GLU A 134 -12.10 -4.12 12.64
CA GLU A 134 -13.20 -3.56 11.87
C GLU A 134 -12.69 -2.67 10.73
N ARG A 135 -11.71 -1.81 11.02
CA ARG A 135 -11.04 -0.94 10.04
C ARG A 135 -9.83 -1.63 9.46
N THR A 136 -10.04 -2.48 8.48
CA THR A 136 -9.03 -3.42 8.02
C THR A 136 -9.02 -3.59 6.50
N LEU A 137 -8.14 -4.46 6.02
CA LEU A 137 -8.18 -4.96 4.67
C LEU A 137 -9.20 -6.09 4.58
N VAL A 138 -10.10 -6.00 3.62
CA VAL A 138 -11.01 -7.08 3.23
C VAL A 138 -10.48 -7.71 1.96
N VAL A 139 -10.38 -9.03 1.96
CA VAL A 139 -9.96 -9.84 0.81
C VAL A 139 -11.01 -10.91 0.51
N TYR A 140 -11.04 -11.38 -0.72
CA TYR A 140 -11.74 -12.60 -1.10
C TYR A 140 -10.70 -13.71 -1.23
N GLU A 141 -10.68 -14.61 -0.25
CA GLU A 141 -9.69 -15.69 -0.14
C GLU A 141 -9.71 -16.57 -1.38
N GLY A 142 -8.54 -16.84 -1.97
CA GLY A 142 -8.42 -17.64 -3.20
C GLY A 142 -8.79 -16.91 -4.51
N SER A 143 -9.27 -15.65 -4.44
CA SER A 143 -9.74 -14.92 -5.63
C SER A 143 -8.65 -14.61 -6.66
N HIS A 144 -7.39 -14.61 -6.27
CA HIS A 144 -6.24 -14.48 -7.18
C HIS A 144 -6.24 -15.58 -8.25
N THR A 145 -6.72 -16.77 -7.94
CA THR A 145 -6.84 -17.88 -8.89
C THR A 145 -7.98 -17.69 -9.88
N LEU A 146 -8.96 -16.86 -9.56
CA LEU A 146 -10.12 -16.54 -10.39
C LEU A 146 -9.86 -15.40 -11.38
N HIS A 147 -8.81 -14.62 -11.17
CA HIS A 147 -8.53 -13.39 -11.89
C HIS A 147 -8.54 -13.55 -13.42
N GLU A 148 -7.76 -14.48 -13.94
CA GLU A 148 -7.63 -14.68 -15.39
C GLU A 148 -8.95 -15.11 -16.02
N ARG A 149 -9.66 -16.07 -15.40
CA ARG A 149 -10.97 -16.54 -15.86
C ARG A 149 -12.03 -15.45 -15.75
N TYR A 150 -12.06 -14.71 -14.63
CA TYR A 150 -13.03 -13.63 -14.42
C TYR A 150 -13.01 -12.60 -15.55
N PHE A 151 -11.80 -12.19 -15.99
CA PHE A 151 -11.66 -11.22 -17.06
C PHE A 151 -11.83 -11.82 -18.45
N ALA A 152 -11.42 -13.06 -18.68
CA ALA A 152 -11.64 -13.77 -19.94
C ALA A 152 -13.12 -13.96 -20.24
N ASP A 153 -13.91 -14.40 -19.25
CA ASP A 153 -15.36 -14.59 -19.37
C ASP A 153 -16.11 -13.28 -19.70
N ARG A 154 -15.48 -12.12 -19.45
CA ARG A 154 -16.02 -10.78 -19.72
C ARG A 154 -15.40 -10.11 -20.95
N GLY A 155 -14.55 -10.80 -21.68
CA GLY A 155 -13.82 -10.24 -22.83
C GLY A 155 -12.94 -9.03 -22.49
N ASN A 156 -12.55 -8.88 -21.23
CA ASN A 156 -11.74 -7.73 -20.79
C ASN A 156 -10.25 -8.04 -20.94
N THR A 157 -9.60 -7.38 -21.89
CA THR A 157 -8.17 -7.49 -22.20
C THR A 157 -7.39 -6.22 -21.85
N SER A 158 -7.92 -5.38 -20.98
CA SER A 158 -7.29 -4.10 -20.60
C SER A 158 -5.88 -4.30 -20.01
N ASN A 159 -4.97 -3.40 -20.41
CA ASN A 159 -3.63 -3.29 -19.83
C ASN A 159 -3.56 -2.36 -18.60
N LYS A 160 -4.70 -1.81 -18.17
CA LYS A 160 -4.74 -0.95 -16.99
C LYS A 160 -4.71 -1.79 -15.73
N ASN A 161 -3.75 -1.53 -14.88
CA ASN A 161 -3.77 -1.98 -13.49
C ASN A 161 -4.93 -1.29 -12.78
N TRP A 162 -5.46 -1.91 -11.76
CA TRP A 162 -6.67 -1.50 -11.05
C TRP A 162 -7.95 -1.69 -11.87
N CYS A 163 -8.65 -2.75 -11.58
CA CYS A 163 -9.94 -3.05 -12.18
C CYS A 163 -10.94 -3.38 -11.08
N LYS A 164 -12.04 -2.63 -11.04
CA LYS A 164 -13.16 -2.90 -10.12
C LYS A 164 -13.79 -4.25 -10.48
N ILE A 165 -14.12 -5.02 -9.45
CA ILE A 165 -14.83 -6.31 -9.60
C ILE A 165 -16.33 -6.05 -9.49
N ASP A 166 -17.09 -6.73 -10.34
CA ASP A 166 -18.55 -6.66 -10.37
C ASP A 166 -19.14 -7.15 -9.03
N PRO A 167 -19.96 -6.34 -8.34
CA PRO A 167 -20.62 -6.76 -7.12
C PRO A 167 -21.46 -8.02 -7.25
N ALA A 168 -22.11 -8.23 -8.40
CA ALA A 168 -22.88 -9.44 -8.64
C ALA A 168 -21.99 -10.69 -8.67
N PHE A 169 -20.78 -10.58 -9.22
CA PHE A 169 -19.80 -11.66 -9.16
C PHE A 169 -19.29 -11.90 -7.74
N LEU A 170 -18.99 -10.82 -7.00
CA LEU A 170 -18.54 -10.94 -5.60
C LEU A 170 -19.58 -11.63 -4.72
N ASP A 171 -20.87 -11.47 -5.01
CA ASP A 171 -21.93 -12.18 -4.28
C ASP A 171 -21.88 -13.68 -4.51
N THR A 172 -21.46 -14.14 -5.69
CA THR A 172 -21.29 -15.58 -5.98
C THR A 172 -20.16 -16.23 -5.20
N ILE A 173 -19.21 -15.44 -4.69
CA ILE A 173 -18.05 -15.91 -3.91
C ILE A 173 -18.01 -15.29 -2.50
N LYS A 174 -19.15 -14.80 -2.00
CA LYS A 174 -19.23 -14.09 -0.71
C LYS A 174 -18.71 -14.90 0.48
N ASP A 175 -18.83 -16.22 0.45
CA ASP A 175 -18.35 -17.09 1.53
C ASP A 175 -16.82 -17.10 1.66
N THR A 176 -16.10 -16.61 0.65
CA THR A 176 -14.63 -16.44 0.67
C THR A 176 -14.19 -15.08 1.22
N LYS A 177 -15.12 -14.16 1.49
CA LYS A 177 -14.83 -12.82 2.00
C LYS A 177 -14.27 -12.90 3.42
N ARG A 178 -13.11 -12.25 3.64
CA ARG A 178 -12.43 -12.18 4.94
C ARG A 178 -12.10 -10.73 5.28
N ALA A 179 -12.59 -10.23 6.41
CA ALA A 179 -12.04 -9.05 7.07
C ALA A 179 -10.85 -9.51 7.92
N LEU A 180 -9.66 -8.97 7.66
CA LEU A 180 -8.45 -9.48 8.29
C LEU A 180 -8.31 -8.94 9.72
N ASP A 181 -8.06 -9.82 10.69
CA ASP A 181 -7.64 -9.42 12.04
C ASP A 181 -6.10 -9.33 12.04
N VAL A 182 -5.58 -8.11 12.14
CA VAL A 182 -4.16 -7.83 11.96
C VAL A 182 -3.59 -7.17 13.22
N PRO A 183 -2.79 -7.86 14.00
CA PRO A 183 -2.10 -7.26 15.15
C PRO A 183 -1.12 -6.15 14.71
N ALA A 184 -0.92 -5.14 15.58
CA ALA A 184 0.12 -4.15 15.37
C ALA A 184 1.50 -4.83 15.27
N GLY A 185 2.39 -4.30 14.42
CA GLY A 185 3.71 -4.88 14.15
C GLY A 185 3.71 -6.01 13.11
N SER A 186 2.54 -6.38 12.58
CA SER A 186 2.43 -7.38 11.51
C SER A 186 2.68 -6.78 10.13
N LEU A 187 3.27 -7.57 9.23
CA LEU A 187 3.29 -7.32 7.79
C LEU A 187 2.20 -8.16 7.13
N VAL A 188 1.24 -7.51 6.52
CA VAL A 188 0.25 -8.16 5.65
C VAL A 188 0.77 -8.14 4.22
N LEU A 189 0.64 -9.26 3.53
CA LEU A 189 0.98 -9.40 2.11
C LEU A 189 -0.24 -9.91 1.34
N TRP A 190 -0.43 -9.44 0.10
CA TRP A 190 -1.40 -10.02 -0.82
C TRP A 190 -0.90 -9.97 -2.26
N GLU A 191 -1.27 -10.97 -3.02
CA GLU A 191 -0.95 -11.04 -4.45
C GLU A 191 -1.75 -9.99 -5.23
N SER A 192 -1.14 -9.35 -6.22
CA SER A 192 -1.75 -8.26 -7.00
C SER A 192 -3.04 -8.63 -7.74
N ARG A 193 -3.33 -9.93 -7.93
CA ARG A 193 -4.60 -10.45 -8.50
C ARG A 193 -5.70 -10.65 -7.46
N THR A 194 -5.40 -10.63 -6.17
CA THR A 194 -6.39 -10.83 -5.09
C THR A 194 -7.43 -9.71 -5.12
N PHE A 195 -8.71 -10.10 -5.05
CA PHE A 195 -9.82 -9.13 -4.96
C PHE A 195 -9.89 -8.59 -3.54
N HIS A 196 -9.75 -7.27 -3.40
CA HIS A 196 -9.62 -6.65 -2.09
C HIS A 196 -10.15 -5.21 -2.05
N GLN A 197 -10.36 -4.71 -0.84
CA GLN A 197 -10.64 -3.31 -0.55
C GLN A 197 -10.30 -2.95 0.90
N ASN A 198 -10.07 -1.68 1.20
CA ASN A 198 -10.11 -1.19 2.56
C ASN A 198 -11.55 -1.13 3.07
N HIS A 199 -11.72 -1.40 4.36
CA HIS A 199 -12.99 -1.36 5.07
C HIS A 199 -12.95 -0.28 6.15
N TYR A 200 -13.97 0.59 6.19
CA TYR A 200 -14.08 1.63 7.22
C TYR A 200 -14.57 1.07 8.55
N GLY A 201 -15.26 -0.08 8.52
CA GLY A 201 -15.85 -0.67 9.71
C GLY A 201 -17.03 0.14 10.28
N LYS A 202 -17.44 -0.25 11.46
CA LYS A 202 -18.53 0.42 12.18
C LYS A 202 -18.09 1.79 12.73
N PRO A 203 -19.01 2.73 12.93
CA PRO A 203 -18.71 3.96 13.66
C PRO A 203 -18.07 3.67 15.02
N ASN A 204 -17.12 4.51 15.44
CA ASN A 204 -16.37 4.39 16.69
C ASN A 204 -15.50 3.12 16.82
N SER A 205 -15.24 2.42 15.71
CA SER A 205 -14.25 1.35 15.70
C SER A 205 -12.83 1.89 15.93
N GLU A 206 -11.88 0.98 16.06
CA GLU A 206 -10.47 1.32 16.30
C GLU A 206 -9.90 2.27 15.24
N GLU A 207 -8.87 3.01 15.60
CA GLU A 207 -8.07 3.76 14.66
C GLU A 207 -7.27 2.81 13.77
N ARG A 208 -7.22 3.08 12.47
CA ARG A 208 -6.34 2.36 11.57
C ARG A 208 -5.18 3.24 11.11
N MET A 209 -3.97 2.77 11.34
CA MET A 209 -2.73 3.41 10.89
C MET A 209 -1.82 2.34 10.31
N ILE A 210 -1.50 2.45 9.02
CA ILE A 210 -0.65 1.51 8.31
C ILE A 210 0.26 2.22 7.31
N GLN A 211 1.43 1.62 7.02
CA GLN A 211 2.31 2.04 5.93
C GLN A 211 2.32 0.98 4.84
N TYR A 212 1.99 1.36 3.61
CA TYR A 212 2.13 0.47 2.46
C TYR A 212 3.61 0.26 2.11
N ILE A 213 3.97 -0.98 1.84
CA ILE A 213 5.30 -1.39 1.41
C ILE A 213 5.14 -2.45 0.33
N CYS A 214 5.85 -2.26 -0.77
CA CYS A 214 5.95 -3.26 -1.81
C CYS A 214 7.39 -3.29 -2.32
N MET A 215 7.96 -4.50 -2.39
CA MET A 215 9.32 -4.70 -2.85
C MET A 215 9.36 -5.78 -3.93
N LEU A 216 10.22 -5.58 -4.92
CA LEU A 216 10.54 -6.53 -5.98
C LEU A 216 12.05 -6.77 -6.02
N PRO A 217 12.49 -7.88 -6.63
CA PRO A 217 13.91 -8.11 -6.89
C PRO A 217 14.55 -7.00 -7.75
N ASP A 218 15.75 -6.58 -7.40
CA ASP A 218 16.51 -5.61 -8.20
C ASP A 218 16.78 -6.11 -9.63
N ASN A 219 16.94 -7.41 -9.82
CA ASN A 219 17.13 -8.04 -11.13
C ASN A 219 15.81 -8.23 -11.92
N HIS A 220 14.70 -7.62 -11.50
CA HIS A 220 13.45 -7.70 -12.23
C HIS A 220 13.62 -7.24 -13.70
N PRO A 221 13.10 -7.98 -14.71
CA PRO A 221 13.38 -7.69 -16.14
C PRO A 221 13.00 -6.28 -16.59
N LYS A 222 12.04 -5.64 -15.93
CA LYS A 222 11.63 -4.27 -16.22
C LYS A 222 12.45 -3.23 -15.44
N ASN A 223 13.36 -3.63 -14.55
CA ASN A 223 14.21 -2.72 -13.79
C ASN A 223 15.43 -2.27 -14.61
N THR A 224 15.17 -1.62 -15.74
CA THR A 224 16.19 -1.10 -16.63
C THR A 224 16.91 0.11 -16.02
N GLU A 225 18.05 0.51 -16.58
CA GLU A 225 18.77 1.71 -16.18
C GLU A 225 17.89 2.99 -16.26
N SER A 226 16.95 3.02 -17.20
CA SER A 226 15.96 4.11 -17.27
C SER A 226 15.03 4.11 -16.06
N MET A 227 14.59 2.93 -15.59
CA MET A 227 13.74 2.82 -14.40
C MET A 227 14.51 3.17 -13.13
N LYS A 228 15.77 2.77 -13.00
CA LYS A 228 16.64 3.15 -11.88
C LYS A 228 16.80 4.69 -11.81
N ARG A 229 17.12 5.33 -12.94
CA ARG A 229 17.20 6.80 -13.00
C ARG A 229 15.87 7.49 -12.62
N LYS A 230 14.74 6.95 -13.09
CA LYS A 230 13.41 7.48 -12.69
C LYS A 230 13.17 7.33 -11.21
N ARG A 231 13.53 6.19 -10.60
CA ARG A 231 13.37 5.96 -9.16
C ARG A 231 14.18 6.96 -8.35
N VAL A 232 15.45 7.17 -8.69
CA VAL A 232 16.30 8.19 -8.05
C VAL A 232 15.70 9.59 -8.21
N LYS A 233 15.24 9.94 -9.42
CA LYS A 233 14.56 11.23 -9.67
C LYS A 233 13.32 11.38 -8.76
N TYR A 234 12.45 10.39 -8.71
CA TYR A 234 11.22 10.44 -7.92
C TYR A 234 11.50 10.49 -6.41
N PHE A 235 12.57 9.84 -5.96
CA PHE A 235 13.07 10.00 -4.59
C PHE A 235 13.48 11.45 -4.31
N ASN A 236 14.31 12.05 -5.16
CA ASN A 236 14.77 13.42 -5.00
C ASN A 236 13.62 14.44 -5.04
N ASP A 237 12.65 14.21 -5.91
CA ASP A 237 11.45 15.05 -6.05
C ASP A 237 10.37 14.77 -4.99
N ARG A 238 10.58 13.78 -4.12
CA ARG A 238 9.61 13.31 -3.10
C ARG A 238 8.26 12.89 -3.70
N ARG A 239 8.28 12.30 -4.90
CA ARG A 239 7.05 11.86 -5.59
C ARG A 239 6.53 10.57 -5.00
N THR A 240 5.33 10.59 -4.45
CA THR A 240 4.60 9.38 -4.10
C THR A 240 4.26 8.60 -5.37
N THR A 241 4.43 7.29 -5.33
CA THR A 241 4.19 6.40 -6.48
C THR A 241 3.04 5.43 -6.21
N SER A 242 2.64 4.67 -7.22
CA SER A 242 1.83 3.48 -7.01
C SER A 242 2.63 2.41 -6.25
N HIS A 243 1.96 1.33 -5.86
CA HIS A 243 2.59 0.20 -5.17
C HIS A 243 3.60 -0.58 -6.03
N TRP A 244 3.67 -0.33 -7.34
CA TRP A 244 4.61 -1.02 -8.22
C TRP A 244 6.02 -0.45 -8.10
N PRO A 245 7.02 -1.21 -7.58
CA PRO A 245 8.42 -0.77 -7.62
C PRO A 245 8.97 -0.72 -9.04
N CYS A 246 8.45 -1.59 -9.94
CA CYS A 246 8.87 -1.67 -11.33
C CYS A 246 7.76 -2.25 -12.23
N PRO A 247 7.34 -1.56 -13.32
CA PRO A 247 7.75 -0.19 -13.63
C PRO A 247 7.20 0.80 -12.60
N ILE A 248 8.04 1.75 -12.18
CA ILE A 248 7.64 2.75 -11.20
C ILE A 248 6.79 3.84 -11.87
N ASN A 249 5.63 4.14 -11.27
CA ASN A 249 4.69 5.14 -11.76
C ASN A 249 4.33 6.13 -10.65
N VAL A 250 4.44 7.42 -10.94
CA VAL A 250 4.06 8.48 -10.00
C VAL A 250 2.55 8.65 -9.90
N ASN A 251 2.08 8.93 -8.71
CA ASN A 251 0.73 9.45 -8.51
C ASN A 251 0.68 10.93 -8.92
N GLY A 252 -0.52 11.41 -9.28
CA GLY A 252 -0.76 12.84 -9.42
C GLY A 252 -0.50 13.56 -8.10
N GLU A 253 -0.04 14.81 -8.16
CA GLU A 253 0.23 15.63 -6.97
C GLU A 253 -1.03 16.33 -6.45
N GLN A 254 -2.05 16.46 -7.29
CA GLN A 254 -3.28 17.14 -6.93
C GLN A 254 -4.47 16.18 -6.87
N PRO A 255 -5.33 16.31 -5.86
CA PRO A 255 -6.57 15.55 -5.79
C PRO A 255 -7.57 16.03 -6.85
N GLN A 256 -8.58 15.22 -7.12
CA GLN A 256 -9.71 15.63 -7.93
C GLN A 256 -10.48 16.74 -7.22
N THR A 257 -10.65 17.87 -7.89
CA THR A 257 -11.29 19.03 -7.29
C THR A 257 -12.82 18.97 -7.35
N TYR A 258 -13.39 18.32 -8.35
CA TYR A 258 -14.83 18.32 -8.62
C TYR A 258 -15.42 19.76 -8.62
N GLY A 259 -14.64 20.74 -9.10
CA GLY A 259 -15.00 22.17 -9.12
C GLY A 259 -14.63 22.96 -7.85
N ASP A 260 -14.26 22.29 -6.77
CA ASP A 260 -13.84 22.93 -5.52
C ASP A 260 -12.31 23.09 -5.47
N LYS A 261 -11.83 24.30 -5.81
CA LYS A 261 -10.40 24.64 -5.81
C LYS A 261 -9.77 24.60 -4.42
N SER A 262 -10.54 24.61 -3.32
CA SER A 262 -10.00 24.49 -1.96
C SER A 262 -9.38 23.11 -1.69
N ARG A 263 -9.65 22.13 -2.56
CA ARG A 263 -9.01 20.80 -2.54
C ARG A 263 -7.56 20.79 -3.02
N LEU A 264 -7.14 21.83 -3.73
CA LEU A 264 -5.76 21.91 -4.24
C LEU A 264 -4.76 22.04 -3.10
N ILE A 265 -3.66 21.34 -3.25
CA ILE A 265 -2.56 21.32 -2.28
C ILE A 265 -1.49 22.30 -2.72
N ASP A 266 -1.15 23.23 -1.85
CA ASP A 266 -0.01 24.14 -2.05
C ASP A 266 1.28 23.47 -1.60
N TYR A 267 1.98 22.84 -2.55
CA TYR A 267 3.22 22.12 -2.28
C TYR A 267 4.38 23.00 -1.81
N SER A 268 4.30 24.33 -1.93
CA SER A 268 5.29 25.22 -1.33
C SER A 268 5.24 25.20 0.20
N LYS A 269 4.12 24.77 0.78
CA LYS A 269 3.88 24.64 2.23
C LYS A 269 3.97 23.21 2.73
N VAL A 270 4.09 22.23 1.83
CA VAL A 270 4.23 20.82 2.22
C VAL A 270 5.64 20.53 2.67
N VAL A 271 5.78 19.92 3.84
CA VAL A 271 7.09 19.56 4.39
C VAL A 271 7.78 18.55 3.48
N LYS A 272 8.99 18.89 3.09
CA LYS A 272 9.90 18.01 2.35
C LYS A 272 10.96 17.49 3.30
N TYR A 273 10.89 16.20 3.63
CA TYR A 273 11.85 15.60 4.54
C TYR A 273 13.19 15.32 3.86
N ASP A 274 14.27 15.64 4.57
CA ASP A 274 15.61 15.21 4.26
C ASP A 274 16.02 14.07 5.19
N PHE A 275 16.98 13.29 4.73
CA PHE A 275 17.52 12.13 5.46
C PHE A 275 19.01 12.34 5.65
N PRO A 276 19.41 13.18 6.64
CA PRO A 276 20.80 13.58 6.82
C PRO A 276 21.70 12.48 7.45
N ASP A 277 21.09 11.49 8.08
CA ASP A 277 21.81 10.36 8.66
C ASP A 277 22.42 9.48 7.56
N VAL A 278 23.74 9.27 7.64
CA VAL A 278 24.51 8.55 6.62
C VAL A 278 24.06 7.09 6.49
N GLN A 279 23.80 6.42 7.61
CA GLN A 279 23.37 5.00 7.60
C GLN A 279 21.98 4.88 6.98
N MET A 280 21.09 5.81 7.28
CA MET A 280 19.78 5.88 6.67
C MET A 280 19.87 6.14 5.15
N GLN A 281 20.72 7.06 4.72
CA GLN A 281 20.96 7.32 3.29
C GLN A 281 21.47 6.08 2.57
N GLU A 282 22.45 5.38 3.13
CA GLU A 282 22.96 4.13 2.54
C GLU A 282 21.87 3.04 2.46
N ALA A 283 21.04 2.91 3.51
CA ALA A 283 19.95 1.97 3.53
C ALA A 283 18.88 2.32 2.48
N ILE A 284 18.57 3.60 2.30
CA ILE A 284 17.66 4.09 1.25
C ILE A 284 18.24 3.79 -0.13
N MET A 285 19.51 4.15 -0.38
CA MET A 285 20.16 3.97 -1.68
C MET A 285 20.19 2.51 -2.14
N LYS A 286 20.26 1.56 -1.22
CA LYS A 286 20.18 0.12 -1.53
C LYS A 286 18.80 -0.32 -2.04
N LEU A 287 17.75 0.48 -1.83
CA LEU A 287 16.37 0.20 -2.24
C LEU A 287 15.93 1.02 -3.47
N LEU A 288 16.79 1.91 -3.95
CA LEU A 288 16.55 2.71 -5.15
C LEU A 288 17.07 2.00 -6.40
#